data_e39cdad6029f37987d28e57940866ee4
#
_entry.id   e39cdad6029f37987d28e57940866ee4
#
_cell.length_a   1.000
_cell.length_b   1.000
_cell.length_c   1.000
_cell.angle_alpha   90.00
_cell.angle_beta   90.00
_cell.angle_gamma   90.00
#
_symmetry.space_group_name_H-M   'P 1'
#
loop_
_entity.id
_entity.type
_entity.pdbx_description
1 polymer ?
#
loop_
_entity_poly.entity_id
_entity_poly.type
_entity_poly.pdbx_seq_one_letter_code
_entity_poly.pdbx_strand_id
1 'polypeptide(L)'
;MKIILVDAVFCFVSDKGQIFKEMHILLETYINKKIILTGANDEQFKTFGLDKIPYEVFTLKHNPEKTDPKYYEMMLEHFNLDKNDVIYFEHNIDAVKSAQSVGINTYFYDDSKKYLGELKKFLDENI
;
A
#
# COMPACT_ATOMS: atom_id res chain seq x y z
N MET A 1 -0.30 -14.34 -10.98
CA MET A 1 0.25 -12.95 -11.06
C MET A 1 0.06 -12.28 -9.72
N LYS A 2 1.11 -11.72 -9.17
CA LYS A 2 1.03 -11.10 -7.85
C LYS A 2 0.23 -9.79 -7.87
N ILE A 3 -0.41 -9.50 -6.74
CA ILE A 3 -1.11 -8.23 -6.52
C ILE A 3 -0.12 -7.27 -5.88
N ILE A 4 -0.11 -6.02 -6.34
CA ILE A 4 0.72 -4.96 -5.76
C ILE A 4 -0.12 -4.23 -4.72
N LEU A 5 0.29 -4.34 -3.46
CA LEU A 5 -0.32 -3.60 -2.36
C LEU A 5 0.43 -2.28 -2.20
N VAL A 6 -0.30 -1.19 -2.06
CA VAL A 6 0.25 0.17 -2.10
C VAL A 6 -0.22 0.94 -0.87
N ASP A 7 0.73 1.48 -0.11
CA ASP A 7 0.41 2.40 0.99
C ASP A 7 -0.24 3.68 0.42
N ALA A 8 -1.28 4.17 1.09
CA ALA A 8 -2.04 5.32 0.62
C ALA A 8 -1.30 6.65 0.81
N VAL A 9 -1.38 7.22 2.01
CA VAL A 9 -0.86 8.56 2.29
C VAL A 9 0.66 8.53 2.32
N PHE A 10 1.27 9.52 1.65
CA PHE A 10 2.71 9.70 1.43
C PHE A 10 3.35 8.72 0.44
N CYS A 11 2.62 7.72 -0.05
CA CYS A 11 3.08 6.89 -1.17
C CYS A 11 2.27 7.17 -2.43
N PHE A 12 0.95 6.98 -2.38
CA PHE A 12 0.09 7.19 -3.55
C PHE A 12 -0.60 8.55 -3.57
N VAL A 13 -0.97 9.08 -2.40
CA VAL A 13 -1.62 10.40 -2.27
C VAL A 13 -0.92 11.23 -1.21
N SER A 14 -1.05 12.56 -1.30
CA SER A 14 -0.64 13.46 -0.24
C SER A 14 -1.69 13.46 0.88
N ASP A 15 -1.36 14.05 2.02
CA ASP A 15 -2.29 14.25 3.13
C ASP A 15 -3.40 15.28 2.80
N LYS A 16 -3.35 15.87 1.62
CA LYS A 16 -4.38 16.79 1.09
C LYS A 16 -5.18 16.18 -0.05
N GLY A 17 -5.01 14.90 -0.30
CA GLY A 17 -5.78 14.17 -1.29
C GLY A 17 -5.32 14.32 -2.73
N GLN A 18 -4.08 14.75 -2.94
CA GLN A 18 -3.51 14.84 -4.29
C GLN A 18 -2.74 13.57 -4.63
N ILE A 19 -3.04 12.99 -5.78
CA ILE A 19 -2.32 11.80 -6.27
C ILE A 19 -0.88 12.18 -6.58
N PHE A 20 0.08 11.36 -6.12
CA PHE A 20 1.46 11.47 -6.53
C PHE A 20 1.59 10.92 -7.95
N LYS A 21 1.65 11.82 -8.90
CA LYS A 21 1.53 11.51 -10.33
C LYS A 21 2.57 10.51 -10.82
N GLU A 22 3.82 10.71 -10.43
CA GLU A 22 4.93 9.83 -10.85
C GLU A 22 4.76 8.41 -10.31
N MET A 23 4.23 8.26 -9.11
CA MET A 23 3.89 6.96 -8.54
C MET A 23 2.78 6.29 -9.34
N HIS A 24 1.74 7.03 -9.69
CA HIS A 24 0.65 6.51 -10.49
C HIS A 24 1.14 6.04 -11.86
N ILE A 25 1.99 6.84 -12.51
CA ILE A 25 2.57 6.48 -13.80
C ILE A 25 3.38 5.18 -13.67
N LEU A 26 4.21 5.07 -12.63
CA LEU A 26 4.99 3.86 -12.39
C LEU A 26 4.08 2.63 -12.25
N LEU A 27 3.05 2.73 -11.41
CA LEU A 27 2.15 1.60 -11.16
C LEU A 27 1.38 1.18 -12.42
N GLU A 28 1.05 2.14 -13.29
CA GLU A 28 0.34 1.84 -14.53
C GLU A 28 1.21 1.13 -15.57
N THR A 29 2.52 1.04 -15.36
CA THR A 29 3.38 0.22 -16.22
C THR A 29 3.24 -1.28 -15.95
N TYR A 30 2.57 -1.66 -14.85
CA TYR A 30 2.33 -3.05 -14.47
C TYR A 30 0.88 -3.42 -14.73
N ILE A 31 0.63 -4.57 -15.35
CA ILE A 31 -0.74 -5.06 -15.60
C ILE A 31 -1.35 -5.67 -14.34
N ASN A 32 -0.55 -5.89 -13.30
CA ASN A 32 -0.98 -6.47 -12.02
C ASN A 32 -2.06 -5.62 -11.36
N LYS A 33 -2.99 -6.29 -10.68
CA LYS A 33 -3.97 -5.59 -9.83
C LYS A 33 -3.25 -4.84 -8.73
N LYS A 34 -3.75 -3.64 -8.39
CA LYS A 34 -3.25 -2.81 -7.29
C LYS A 34 -4.37 -2.65 -6.26
N ILE A 35 -4.01 -2.74 -4.99
CA ILE A 35 -4.93 -2.47 -3.88
C ILE A 35 -4.24 -1.48 -2.96
N ILE A 36 -4.93 -0.40 -2.65
CA ILE A 36 -4.43 0.63 -1.74
C ILE A 36 -4.75 0.21 -0.31
N LEU A 37 -3.76 0.21 0.57
CA LEU A 37 -3.94 -0.10 1.99
C LEU A 37 -3.84 1.17 2.82
N THR A 38 -4.81 1.40 3.68
CA THR A 38 -4.84 2.58 4.56
C THR A 38 -5.44 2.23 5.91
N GLY A 39 -5.17 3.07 6.92
CA GLY A 39 -5.86 3.03 8.21
C GLY A 39 -7.00 4.03 8.30
N ALA A 40 -7.26 4.81 7.25
CA ALA A 40 -8.18 5.95 7.27
C ALA A 40 -9.58 5.60 7.76
N ASN A 41 -10.12 6.44 8.66
CA ASN A 41 -11.54 6.41 9.00
C ASN A 41 -12.37 7.12 7.91
N ASP A 42 -13.68 7.19 8.08
CA ASP A 42 -14.57 7.74 7.06
C ASP A 42 -14.25 9.20 6.70
N GLU A 43 -13.93 10.03 7.70
CA GLU A 43 -13.57 11.42 7.49
C GLU A 43 -12.24 11.55 6.74
N GLN A 44 -11.24 10.80 7.18
CA GLN A 44 -9.92 10.79 6.55
C GLN A 44 -9.99 10.24 5.13
N PHE A 45 -10.85 9.26 4.89
CA PHE A 45 -11.05 8.68 3.56
C PHE A 45 -11.42 9.76 2.54
N LYS A 46 -12.31 10.68 2.93
CA LYS A 46 -12.69 11.82 2.09
C LYS A 46 -11.59 12.86 1.99
N THR A 47 -10.97 13.21 3.13
CA THR A 47 -9.91 14.22 3.18
C THR A 47 -8.73 13.84 2.29
N PHE A 48 -8.36 12.55 2.29
CA PHE A 48 -7.25 12.05 1.48
C PHE A 48 -7.65 11.70 0.04
N GLY A 49 -8.89 11.98 -0.35
CA GLY A 49 -9.36 11.74 -1.72
C GLY A 49 -9.40 10.27 -2.12
N LEU A 50 -9.49 9.36 -1.15
CA LEU A 50 -9.43 7.92 -1.41
C LEU A 50 -10.68 7.40 -2.12
N ASP A 51 -11.77 8.16 -2.09
CA ASP A 51 -13.00 7.87 -2.84
C ASP A 51 -12.88 8.19 -4.35
N LYS A 52 -11.78 8.83 -4.76
CA LYS A 52 -11.59 9.32 -6.15
C LYS A 52 -10.41 8.69 -6.87
N ILE A 53 -9.69 7.77 -6.23
CA ILE A 53 -8.52 7.15 -6.83
C ILE A 53 -8.91 5.92 -7.68
N PRO A 54 -8.07 5.53 -8.67
CA PRO A 54 -8.47 4.53 -9.65
C PRO A 54 -8.30 3.07 -9.19
N TYR A 55 -7.89 2.84 -7.94
CA TYR A 55 -7.66 1.50 -7.41
C TYR A 55 -8.59 1.18 -6.26
N GLU A 56 -8.82 -0.10 -6.01
CA GLU A 56 -9.56 -0.55 -4.84
C GLU A 56 -8.83 -0.17 -3.56
N VAL A 57 -9.55 0.26 -2.52
CA VAL A 57 -8.98 0.69 -1.24
C VAL A 57 -9.48 -0.21 -0.12
N PHE A 58 -8.57 -0.64 0.75
CA PHE A 58 -8.89 -1.39 1.94
C PHE A 58 -8.52 -0.59 3.19
N THR A 59 -9.44 -0.51 4.14
CA THR A 59 -9.20 0.12 5.44
C THR A 59 -9.93 -0.65 6.54
N LEU A 60 -9.37 -0.61 7.75
CA LEU A 60 -10.03 -1.11 8.95
C LEU A 60 -10.33 0.03 9.94
N LYS A 61 -10.23 1.27 9.46
CA LYS A 61 -10.61 2.48 10.21
C LYS A 61 -9.89 2.55 11.57
N HIS A 62 -8.58 2.32 11.56
CA HIS A 62 -7.70 2.31 12.74
C HIS A 62 -7.99 1.19 13.76
N ASN A 63 -8.73 0.16 13.38
CA ASN A 63 -9.06 -0.92 14.30
C ASN A 63 -9.01 -2.29 13.60
N PRO A 64 -7.82 -2.92 13.55
CA PRO A 64 -6.52 -2.48 14.06
C PRO A 64 -5.79 -1.51 13.15
N GLU A 65 -4.77 -0.85 13.70
CA GLU A 65 -3.84 -0.01 12.96
C GLU A 65 -2.91 -0.84 12.07
N LYS A 66 -2.33 -0.21 11.04
CA LYS A 66 -1.34 -0.88 10.17
C LYS A 66 -0.04 -1.26 10.90
N THR A 67 0.20 -0.71 12.07
CA THR A 67 1.33 -1.11 12.93
C THR A 67 1.05 -2.40 13.72
N ASP A 68 -0.17 -2.91 13.65
CA ASP A 68 -0.55 -4.20 14.24
C ASP A 68 -0.59 -5.27 13.14
N PRO A 69 0.14 -6.39 13.28
CA PRO A 69 0.13 -7.47 12.29
C PRO A 69 -1.27 -7.98 11.93
N LYS A 70 -2.23 -7.88 12.84
CA LYS A 70 -3.62 -8.29 12.59
C LYS A 70 -4.25 -7.56 11.40
N TYR A 71 -3.84 -6.32 11.13
CA TYR A 71 -4.32 -5.59 9.97
C TYR A 71 -4.08 -6.39 8.69
N TYR A 72 -2.86 -6.92 8.55
CA TYR A 72 -2.46 -7.64 7.34
C TYR A 72 -3.07 -9.03 7.28
N GLU A 73 -3.23 -9.71 8.42
CA GLU A 73 -3.93 -10.99 8.47
C GLU A 73 -5.39 -10.82 8.02
N MET A 74 -6.06 -9.79 8.53
CA MET A 74 -7.46 -9.49 8.17
C MET A 74 -7.59 -9.06 6.72
N MET A 75 -6.61 -8.32 6.20
CA MET A 75 -6.59 -7.90 4.79
C MET A 75 -6.48 -9.11 3.87
N LEU A 76 -5.56 -10.02 4.15
CA LEU A 76 -5.38 -11.24 3.37
C LEU A 76 -6.65 -12.10 3.38
N GLU A 77 -7.28 -12.24 4.55
CA GLU A 77 -8.55 -12.97 4.68
C GLU A 77 -9.67 -12.32 3.89
N HIS A 78 -9.78 -10.99 3.99
CA HIS A 78 -10.82 -10.24 3.28
C HIS A 78 -10.79 -10.47 1.76
N PHE A 79 -9.59 -10.51 1.18
CA PHE A 79 -9.42 -10.72 -0.26
C PHE A 79 -9.19 -12.19 -0.64
N ASN A 80 -9.21 -13.09 0.33
CA ASN A 80 -8.93 -14.51 0.15
C ASN A 80 -7.58 -14.73 -0.54
N LEU A 81 -6.54 -14.09 -0.02
CA LEU A 81 -5.19 -14.13 -0.57
C LEU A 81 -4.23 -14.80 0.40
N ASP A 82 -3.22 -15.47 -0.15
CA ASP A 82 -2.06 -15.95 0.60
C ASP A 82 -0.98 -14.85 0.60
N LYS A 83 -0.14 -14.86 1.64
CA LYS A 83 0.98 -13.92 1.75
C LYS A 83 1.91 -13.94 0.52
N ASN A 84 2.00 -15.08 -0.16
CA ASN A 84 2.86 -15.23 -1.35
C ASN A 84 2.19 -14.71 -2.63
N ASP A 85 0.92 -14.31 -2.57
CA ASP A 85 0.18 -13.75 -3.71
C ASP A 85 0.40 -12.24 -3.87
N VAL A 86 1.09 -11.60 -2.93
CA VAL A 86 1.17 -10.14 -2.86
C VAL A 86 2.61 -9.66 -2.64
N ILE A 87 2.87 -8.44 -3.09
CA ILE A 87 4.03 -7.65 -2.69
C ILE A 87 3.52 -6.29 -2.22
N TYR A 88 4.25 -5.62 -1.36
CA TYR A 88 3.78 -4.41 -0.69
C TYR A 88 4.90 -3.38 -0.57
N PHE A 89 4.55 -2.10 -0.63
CA PHE A 89 5.47 -1.04 -0.23
C PHE A 89 4.76 -0.02 0.67
N GLU A 90 5.50 0.47 1.65
CA GLU A 90 4.96 1.24 2.78
C GLU A 90 6.02 2.23 3.28
N HIS A 91 5.61 3.46 3.64
CA HIS A 91 6.54 4.48 4.13
C HIS A 91 6.75 4.44 5.65
N ASN A 92 5.83 3.84 6.41
CA ASN A 92 5.94 3.76 7.87
C ASN A 92 6.70 2.50 8.23
N ILE A 93 7.89 2.65 8.84
CA ILE A 93 8.77 1.50 9.13
C ILE A 93 8.10 0.49 10.09
N ASP A 94 7.28 0.94 11.03
CA ASP A 94 6.59 0.04 11.94
C ASP A 94 5.51 -0.77 11.23
N ALA A 95 4.82 -0.17 10.26
CA ALA A 95 3.88 -0.89 9.41
C ALA A 95 4.60 -1.89 8.49
N VAL A 96 5.79 -1.52 7.98
CA VAL A 96 6.63 -2.44 7.21
C VAL A 96 6.96 -3.68 8.04
N LYS A 97 7.39 -3.48 9.29
CA LYS A 97 7.73 -4.59 10.19
C LYS A 97 6.52 -5.48 10.48
N SER A 98 5.35 -4.89 10.66
CA SER A 98 4.13 -5.64 10.91
C SER A 98 3.75 -6.50 9.69
N ALA A 99 3.82 -5.96 8.48
CA ALA A 99 3.56 -6.70 7.26
C ALA A 99 4.56 -7.84 7.07
N GLN A 100 5.85 -7.56 7.31
CA GLN A 100 6.90 -8.58 7.21
C GLN A 100 6.70 -9.71 8.22
N SER A 101 6.23 -9.39 9.42
CA SER A 101 5.99 -10.40 10.46
C SER A 101 4.89 -11.40 10.06
N VAL A 102 3.98 -11.00 9.19
CA VAL A 102 2.95 -11.86 8.60
C VAL A 102 3.47 -12.65 7.40
N GLY A 103 4.68 -12.33 6.95
CA GLY A 103 5.32 -13.01 5.82
C GLY A 103 5.10 -12.33 4.47
N ILE A 104 4.60 -11.10 4.46
CA ILE A 104 4.42 -10.32 3.23
C ILE A 104 5.77 -9.70 2.82
N ASN A 105 6.18 -9.93 1.58
CA ASN A 105 7.38 -9.31 1.02
C ASN A 105 7.12 -7.80 0.88
N THR A 106 7.76 -7.00 1.73
CA THR A 106 7.48 -5.58 1.88
C THR A 106 8.73 -4.75 1.70
N TYR A 107 8.61 -3.71 0.88
CA TYR A 107 9.67 -2.73 0.64
C TYR A 107 9.38 -1.46 1.47
N PHE A 108 10.41 -0.99 2.20
CA PHE A 108 10.34 0.30 2.87
C PHE A 108 10.56 1.42 1.86
N TYR A 109 9.51 2.21 1.60
CA TYR A 109 9.58 3.36 0.71
C TYR A 109 9.82 4.63 1.53
N ASP A 110 10.99 5.25 1.37
CA ASP A 110 11.30 6.51 2.05
C ASP A 110 10.61 7.67 1.32
N ASP A 111 9.50 8.15 1.89
CA ASP A 111 8.69 9.19 1.27
C ASP A 111 9.39 10.56 1.22
N SER A 112 10.42 10.77 2.04
CA SER A 112 11.21 12.01 2.00
C SER A 112 12.18 12.03 0.82
N LYS A 113 12.65 10.87 0.39
CA LYS A 113 13.62 10.74 -0.72
C LYS A 113 12.96 10.42 -2.06
N LYS A 114 11.83 9.73 -2.04
CA LYS A 114 11.03 9.38 -3.23
C LYS A 114 11.85 8.67 -4.32
N TYR A 115 12.65 7.67 -3.94
CA TYR A 115 13.47 6.90 -4.87
C TYR A 115 12.62 5.92 -5.68
N LEU A 116 11.94 6.41 -6.71
CA LEU A 116 11.08 5.58 -7.56
C LEU A 116 11.86 4.52 -8.34
N GLY A 117 13.11 4.81 -8.71
CA GLY A 117 13.95 3.82 -9.39
C GLY A 117 14.23 2.60 -8.52
N GLU A 118 14.49 2.81 -7.23
CA GLU A 118 14.70 1.71 -6.30
C GLU A 118 13.40 0.93 -6.05
N LEU A 119 12.27 1.61 -5.96
CA LEU A 119 10.97 0.96 -5.86
C LEU A 119 10.69 0.13 -7.11
N LYS A 120 10.94 0.69 -8.29
CA LYS A 120 10.74 -0.04 -9.55
C LYS A 120 11.58 -1.31 -9.58
N LYS A 121 12.83 -1.25 -9.13
CA LYS A 121 13.70 -2.40 -9.04
C LYS A 121 13.09 -3.50 -8.15
N PHE A 122 12.59 -3.11 -6.98
CA PHE A 122 11.92 -4.05 -6.06
C PHE A 122 10.72 -4.71 -6.74
N LEU A 123 9.87 -3.91 -7.40
CA LEU A 123 8.69 -4.42 -8.08
C LEU A 123 9.10 -5.39 -9.20
N ASP A 124 10.05 -5.01 -10.04
CA ASP A 124 10.50 -5.85 -11.17
C ASP A 124 11.10 -7.18 -10.70
N GLU A 125 11.83 -7.18 -9.58
CA GLU A 125 12.50 -8.38 -9.07
C GLU A 125 11.55 -9.33 -8.32
N ASN A 126 10.39 -8.85 -7.85
CA ASN A 126 9.52 -9.62 -6.96
C ASN A 126 8.12 -9.89 -7.52
N ILE A 127 7.80 -9.32 -8.64
CA ILE A 127 6.50 -9.49 -9.27
C ILE A 127 6.34 -10.86 -10.02
#